data_8085b7d1cc92d0f7e837ff85dceca150
#
_entry.id   8085b7d1cc92d0f7e837ff85dceca150
#
_cell.length_a   1.000
_cell.length_b   1.000
_cell.length_c   1.000
_cell.angle_alpha   90.00
_cell.angle_beta   90.00
_cell.angle_gamma   90.00
#
_symmetry.space_group_name_H-M   'P 1'
#
loop_
_entity.id
_entity.type
_entity.pdbx_description
1 polymer ?
#
loop_
_entity_poly.entity_id
_entity_poly.type
_entity_poly.pdbx_seq_one_letter_code
_entity_poly.pdbx_strand_id
1 'polypeptide(L)'
;SKIKQLKPLFIILGYIFIASILLNYKNWNSSNAMLDFMGLFFITFSFFKILDIKGFSMSFRMYDPLAKKAPIYGYIYPFIEVLLGVMFLTRLEVNIALVITVIILGLTTIGVTQTLLNKRAIKCACLGTTLNLPMTEATFIENALMIIMALILISS
;
A
#
# COMPACT_ATOMS: atom_id res chain seq x y z
N SER A 1 12.83 -10.96 16.18
CA SER A 1 13.44 -10.65 14.90
C SER A 1 12.46 -9.86 14.02
N LYS A 2 12.99 -9.13 13.05
CA LYS A 2 12.15 -8.34 12.13
C LYS A 2 11.21 -9.25 11.31
N ILE A 3 11.67 -10.44 10.97
CA ILE A 3 10.84 -11.39 10.21
C ILE A 3 9.61 -11.81 11.01
N LYS A 4 9.77 -12.06 12.31
CA LYS A 4 8.63 -12.41 13.17
C LYS A 4 7.65 -11.23 13.29
N GLN A 5 8.17 -10.02 13.37
CA GLN A 5 7.34 -8.82 13.47
C GLN A 5 6.55 -8.56 12.19
N LEU A 6 7.10 -8.99 11.04
CA LEU A 6 6.45 -8.83 9.75
C LEU A 6 5.53 -9.99 9.38
N LYS A 7 5.43 -11.02 10.24
CA LYS A 7 4.61 -12.19 9.95
C LYS A 7 3.15 -11.86 9.59
N PRO A 8 2.45 -10.98 10.34
CA PRO A 8 1.08 -10.62 9.96
C PRO A 8 0.99 -10.01 8.57
N LEU A 9 1.96 -9.18 8.19
CA LEU A 9 2.01 -8.59 6.86
C LEU A 9 2.10 -9.66 5.78
N PHE A 10 3.01 -10.62 5.95
CA PHE A 10 3.19 -11.69 4.96
C PHE A 10 1.98 -12.58 4.86
N ILE A 11 1.29 -12.85 5.97
CA ILE A 11 0.06 -13.64 5.96
C ILE A 11 -1.03 -12.92 5.16
N ILE A 12 -1.22 -11.63 5.41
CA ILE A 12 -2.22 -10.83 4.69
C ILE A 12 -1.89 -10.79 3.19
N LEU A 13 -0.63 -10.55 2.85
CA LEU A 13 -0.20 -10.55 1.45
C LEU A 13 -0.44 -11.91 0.78
N GLY A 14 -0.19 -13.00 1.50
CA GLY A 14 -0.45 -14.33 1.00
C GLY A 14 -1.92 -14.58 0.73
N TYR A 15 -2.81 -14.14 1.63
CA TYR A 15 -4.25 -14.24 1.44
C TYR A 15 -4.71 -13.47 0.20
N ILE A 16 -4.22 -12.24 0.04
CA ILE A 16 -4.57 -11.41 -1.12
C ILE A 16 -4.06 -12.04 -2.41
N PHE A 17 -2.85 -12.57 -2.40
CA PHE A 17 -2.24 -13.23 -3.55
C PHE A 17 -3.07 -14.44 -3.98
N ILE A 18 -3.42 -15.30 -3.02
CA ILE A 18 -4.22 -16.49 -3.30
C ILE A 18 -5.61 -16.09 -3.82
N ALA A 19 -6.24 -15.09 -3.21
CA ALA A 19 -7.54 -14.60 -3.65
C ALA A 19 -7.49 -14.11 -5.11
N SER A 20 -6.43 -13.38 -5.47
CA SER A 20 -6.26 -12.89 -6.84
C SER A 20 -6.13 -14.03 -7.85
N ILE A 21 -5.40 -15.07 -7.48
CA ILE A 21 -5.26 -16.25 -8.33
C ILE A 21 -6.61 -16.96 -8.49
N LEU A 22 -7.33 -17.15 -7.38
CA LEU A 22 -8.62 -17.84 -7.41
C LEU A 22 -9.67 -17.10 -8.23
N LEU A 23 -9.62 -15.77 -8.21
CA LEU A 23 -10.55 -14.97 -9.03
C LEU A 23 -10.27 -15.11 -10.53
N ASN A 24 -9.06 -15.53 -10.91
CA ASN A 24 -8.64 -15.55 -12.31
C ASN A 24 -8.24 -16.94 -12.82
N TYR A 25 -8.39 -18.00 -12.02
CA TYR A 25 -7.83 -19.29 -12.42
C TYR A 25 -8.56 -19.93 -13.60
N LYS A 26 -9.85 -19.65 -13.78
CA LYS A 26 -10.63 -20.25 -14.86
C LYS A 26 -10.30 -19.62 -16.22
N ASN A 27 -10.16 -18.30 -16.25
CA ASN A 27 -9.79 -17.56 -17.46
C ASN A 27 -8.56 -16.74 -17.13
N TRP A 28 -7.40 -17.41 -17.08
CA TRP A 28 -6.17 -16.78 -16.60
C TRP A 28 -5.77 -15.60 -17.48
N ASN A 29 -5.54 -14.47 -16.83
CA ASN A 29 -4.99 -13.27 -17.43
C ASN A 29 -4.11 -12.60 -16.38
N SER A 30 -2.81 -12.52 -16.65
CA SER A 30 -1.86 -11.96 -15.68
C SER A 30 -2.18 -10.53 -15.32
N SER A 31 -2.59 -9.71 -16.29
CA SER A 31 -2.95 -8.31 -16.02
C SER A 31 -4.14 -8.22 -15.09
N ASN A 32 -5.18 -9.02 -15.33
CA ASN A 32 -6.36 -9.04 -14.46
C ASN A 32 -6.01 -9.53 -13.06
N ALA A 33 -5.15 -10.54 -12.94
CA ALA A 33 -4.71 -11.03 -11.64
C ALA A 33 -3.96 -9.95 -10.87
N MET A 34 -3.09 -9.20 -11.54
CA MET A 34 -2.36 -8.10 -10.90
C MET A 34 -3.29 -6.97 -10.49
N LEU A 35 -4.27 -6.62 -11.32
CA LEU A 35 -5.25 -5.58 -10.98
C LEU A 35 -6.10 -5.98 -9.77
N ASP A 36 -6.52 -7.23 -9.72
CA ASP A 36 -7.27 -7.73 -8.56
C ASP A 36 -6.41 -7.72 -7.30
N PHE A 37 -5.15 -8.13 -7.41
CA PHE A 37 -4.22 -8.07 -6.27
C PHE A 37 -4.07 -6.64 -5.78
N MET A 38 -3.82 -5.69 -6.67
CA MET A 38 -3.62 -4.29 -6.31
C MET A 38 -4.88 -3.69 -5.68
N GLY A 39 -6.04 -4.02 -6.23
CA GLY A 39 -7.31 -3.54 -5.68
C GLY A 39 -7.58 -4.10 -4.29
N LEU A 40 -7.42 -5.40 -4.11
CA LEU A 40 -7.60 -6.04 -2.80
C LEU A 40 -6.58 -5.51 -1.80
N PHE A 41 -5.36 -5.29 -2.24
CA PHE A 41 -4.30 -4.73 -1.40
C PHE A 41 -4.71 -3.37 -0.86
N PHE A 42 -5.10 -2.44 -1.73
CA PHE A 42 -5.49 -1.10 -1.32
C PHE A 42 -6.68 -1.13 -0.35
N ILE A 43 -7.70 -1.93 -0.65
CA ILE A 43 -8.89 -2.00 0.20
C ILE A 43 -8.53 -2.57 1.57
N THR A 44 -7.75 -3.64 1.61
CA THR A 44 -7.39 -4.30 2.86
C THR A 44 -6.53 -3.39 3.74
N PHE A 45 -5.49 -2.79 3.17
CA PHE A 45 -4.59 -1.97 3.97
C PHE A 45 -5.19 -0.62 4.33
N SER A 46 -6.07 -0.08 3.49
CA SER A 46 -6.81 1.14 3.86
C SER A 46 -7.73 0.88 5.05
N PHE A 47 -8.32 -0.31 5.14
CA PHE A 47 -9.13 -0.69 6.30
C PHE A 47 -8.35 -0.56 7.60
N PHE A 48 -7.13 -1.12 7.64
CA PHE A 48 -6.31 -1.02 8.85
C PHE A 48 -5.92 0.42 9.18
N LYS A 49 -5.70 1.24 8.18
CA LYS A 49 -5.37 2.65 8.38
C LYS A 49 -6.57 3.43 8.94
N ILE A 50 -7.76 3.11 8.45
CA ILE A 50 -8.99 3.78 8.91
C ILE A 50 -9.35 3.37 10.34
N LEU A 51 -9.02 2.13 10.74
CA LEU A 51 -9.28 1.69 12.12
C LEU A 51 -8.63 2.60 13.15
N ASP A 52 -7.46 3.15 12.83
CA ASP A 52 -6.80 4.12 13.69
C ASP A 52 -6.23 5.23 12.81
N ILE A 53 -7.13 5.99 12.23
CA ILE A 53 -6.74 7.02 11.25
C ILE A 53 -5.87 8.11 11.88
N LYS A 54 -6.12 8.43 13.15
CA LYS A 54 -5.33 9.44 13.85
C LYS A 54 -3.88 8.94 14.04
N GLY A 55 -3.71 7.71 14.50
CA GLY A 55 -2.38 7.11 14.66
C GLY A 55 -1.67 6.95 13.32
N PHE A 56 -2.40 6.53 12.29
CA PHE A 56 -1.83 6.43 10.95
C PHE A 56 -1.35 7.80 10.47
N SER A 57 -2.19 8.83 10.58
CA SER A 57 -1.85 10.17 10.11
C SER A 57 -0.61 10.72 10.81
N MET A 58 -0.51 10.52 12.14
CA MET A 58 0.65 10.95 12.90
C MET A 58 1.94 10.28 12.45
N SER A 59 1.89 8.96 12.22
CA SER A 59 3.05 8.21 11.75
C SER A 59 3.42 8.57 10.31
N PHE A 60 2.42 8.72 9.47
CA PHE A 60 2.61 9.02 8.03
C PHE A 60 3.32 10.35 7.83
N ARG A 61 2.98 11.37 8.63
CA ARG A 61 3.63 12.67 8.58
C ARG A 61 5.11 12.63 8.90
N MET A 62 5.55 11.59 9.60
CA MET A 62 6.96 11.48 9.99
C MET A 62 7.87 11.18 8.81
N TYR A 63 7.36 10.57 7.74
CA TYR A 63 8.20 10.18 6.62
C TYR A 63 7.67 10.58 5.24
N ASP A 64 6.37 10.75 5.04
CA ASP A 64 5.83 11.10 3.72
C ASP A 64 6.04 12.58 3.44
N PRO A 65 6.72 12.94 2.32
CA PRO A 65 7.02 14.34 2.03
C PRO A 65 5.79 15.23 1.89
N LEU A 66 4.72 14.72 1.29
CA LEU A 66 3.50 15.50 1.10
C LEU A 66 2.74 15.66 2.41
N ALA A 67 2.68 14.62 3.22
CA ALA A 67 2.00 14.66 4.53
C ALA A 67 2.74 15.61 5.50
N LYS A 68 4.05 15.72 5.39
CA LYS A 68 4.81 16.69 6.20
C LYS A 68 4.39 18.12 5.92
N LYS A 69 4.11 18.44 4.66
CA LYS A 69 3.72 19.80 4.25
C LYS A 69 2.22 20.04 4.44
N ALA A 70 1.40 19.00 4.24
CA ALA A 70 -0.05 19.09 4.34
C ALA A 70 -0.57 17.98 5.24
N PRO A 71 -0.67 18.22 6.56
CA PRO A 71 -1.07 17.17 7.50
C PRO A 71 -2.42 16.52 7.21
N ILE A 72 -3.36 17.26 6.62
CA ILE A 72 -4.68 16.73 6.27
C ILE A 72 -4.58 15.59 5.24
N TYR A 73 -3.52 15.58 4.44
CA TYR A 73 -3.27 14.52 3.47
C TYR A 73 -3.22 13.14 4.14
N GLY A 74 -2.67 13.05 5.36
CA GLY A 74 -2.63 11.80 6.10
C GLY A 74 -4.01 11.26 6.44
N TYR A 75 -4.98 12.13 6.67
CA TYR A 75 -6.36 11.72 6.91
C TYR A 75 -7.10 11.34 5.63
N ILE A 76 -6.75 11.96 4.52
CA ILE A 76 -7.37 11.70 3.22
C ILE A 76 -6.78 10.45 2.56
N TYR A 77 -5.53 10.16 2.82
CA TYR A 77 -4.77 9.11 2.13
C TYR A 77 -5.46 7.74 2.13
N PRO A 78 -5.97 7.23 3.27
CA PRO A 78 -6.66 5.92 3.25
C PRO A 78 -7.89 5.91 2.36
N PHE A 79 -8.60 7.03 2.26
CA PHE A 79 -9.76 7.12 1.38
C PHE A 79 -9.37 7.16 -0.09
N ILE A 80 -8.24 7.77 -0.41
CA ILE A 80 -7.68 7.69 -1.76
C ILE A 80 -7.36 6.23 -2.10
N GLU A 81 -6.81 5.49 -1.15
CA GLU A 81 -6.51 4.07 -1.36
C GLU A 81 -7.78 3.24 -1.59
N VAL A 82 -8.86 3.52 -0.87
CA VAL A 82 -10.15 2.86 -1.11
C VAL A 82 -10.61 3.14 -2.53
N LEU A 83 -10.57 4.40 -2.94
CA LEU A 83 -11.00 4.78 -4.27
C LEU A 83 -10.18 4.08 -5.35
N LEU A 84 -8.86 4.07 -5.21
CA LEU A 84 -7.98 3.39 -6.15
C LEU A 84 -8.27 1.89 -6.19
N GLY A 85 -8.48 1.28 -5.02
CA GLY A 85 -8.82 -0.13 -4.94
C GLY A 85 -10.10 -0.47 -5.68
N VAL A 86 -11.14 0.34 -5.52
CA VAL A 86 -12.40 0.18 -6.23
C VAL A 86 -12.20 0.34 -7.73
N MET A 87 -11.41 1.35 -8.14
CA MET A 87 -11.13 1.57 -9.56
C MET A 87 -10.43 0.35 -10.19
N PHE A 88 -9.47 -0.24 -9.49
CA PHE A 88 -8.79 -1.43 -10.00
C PHE A 88 -9.72 -2.64 -10.09
N LEU A 89 -10.52 -2.88 -9.05
CA LEU A 89 -11.42 -4.05 -9.04
C LEU A 89 -12.54 -3.94 -10.07
N THR A 90 -13.03 -2.73 -10.31
CA THR A 90 -14.10 -2.49 -11.30
C THR A 90 -13.59 -2.17 -12.69
N ARG A 91 -12.28 -2.07 -12.86
CA ARG A 91 -11.63 -1.68 -14.12
C ARG A 91 -12.06 -0.29 -14.60
N LEU A 92 -12.32 0.62 -13.65
CA LEU A 92 -12.72 2.00 -13.97
C LEU A 92 -11.48 2.87 -14.06
N GLU A 93 -11.27 3.48 -15.24
CA GLU A 93 -10.13 4.41 -15.46
C GLU A 93 -8.81 3.86 -14.95
N VAL A 94 -8.48 2.62 -15.35
CA VAL A 94 -7.32 1.90 -14.83
C VAL A 94 -6.02 2.66 -15.07
N ASN A 95 -5.86 3.27 -16.25
CA ASN A 95 -4.61 3.98 -16.55
C ASN A 95 -4.39 5.16 -15.63
N ILE A 96 -5.45 5.92 -15.34
CA ILE A 96 -5.38 7.04 -14.40
C ILE A 96 -5.04 6.53 -12.99
N ALA A 97 -5.72 5.45 -12.58
CA ALA A 97 -5.48 4.85 -11.27
C ALA A 97 -4.03 4.36 -11.14
N LEU A 98 -3.46 3.76 -12.18
CA LEU A 98 -2.08 3.30 -12.17
C LEU A 98 -1.09 4.46 -12.02
N VAL A 99 -1.32 5.54 -12.76
CA VAL A 99 -0.44 6.73 -12.67
C VAL A 99 -0.51 7.34 -11.28
N ILE A 100 -1.71 7.51 -10.74
CA ILE A 100 -1.86 8.06 -9.38
C ILE A 100 -1.17 7.16 -8.37
N THR A 101 -1.32 5.84 -8.50
CA THR A 101 -0.67 4.88 -7.61
C THR A 101 0.85 5.05 -7.62
N VAL A 102 1.45 5.16 -8.80
CA VAL A 102 2.90 5.35 -8.91
C VAL A 102 3.33 6.66 -8.23
N ILE A 103 2.57 7.73 -8.44
CA ILE A 103 2.90 9.04 -7.87
C ILE A 103 2.83 9.00 -6.34
N ILE A 104 1.69 8.57 -5.76
CA ILE A 104 1.53 8.62 -4.31
C ILE A 104 2.42 7.63 -3.59
N LEU A 105 2.57 6.42 -4.12
CA LEU A 105 3.44 5.42 -3.50
C LEU A 105 4.91 5.75 -3.73
N GLY A 106 5.23 6.39 -4.84
CA GLY A 106 6.59 6.87 -5.09
C GLY A 106 7.02 7.92 -4.09
N LEU A 107 6.16 8.89 -3.81
CA LEU A 107 6.44 9.91 -2.80
C LEU A 107 6.65 9.29 -1.43
N THR A 108 5.77 8.38 -1.04
CA THR A 108 5.90 7.69 0.24
C THR A 108 7.18 6.87 0.30
N THR A 109 7.54 6.19 -0.79
CA THR A 109 8.75 5.35 -0.84
C THR A 109 10.01 6.20 -0.70
N ILE A 110 10.03 7.39 -1.31
CA ILE A 110 11.16 8.32 -1.12
C ILE A 110 11.33 8.64 0.36
N GLY A 111 10.24 8.98 1.03
CA GLY A 111 10.28 9.28 2.46
C GLY A 111 10.69 8.09 3.31
N VAL A 112 10.16 6.91 3.01
CA VAL A 112 10.51 5.67 3.73
C VAL A 112 11.98 5.34 3.54
N THR A 113 12.48 5.47 2.31
CA THR A 113 13.89 5.20 2.02
C THR A 113 14.80 6.12 2.81
N GLN A 114 14.48 7.42 2.87
CA GLN A 114 15.24 8.37 3.67
C GLN A 114 15.23 8.00 5.15
N THR A 115 14.08 7.55 5.65
CA THR A 115 13.94 7.14 7.05
C THR A 115 14.77 5.89 7.34
N LEU A 116 14.78 4.92 6.44
CA LEU A 116 15.58 3.71 6.58
C LEU A 116 17.08 4.02 6.58
N LEU A 117 17.50 4.94 5.70
CA LEU A 117 18.90 5.35 5.64
C LEU A 117 19.33 6.07 6.92
N ASN A 118 18.39 6.79 7.56
CA ASN A 118 18.66 7.47 8.82
C ASN A 118 18.45 6.57 10.03
N LYS A 119 18.12 5.29 9.82
CA LYS A 119 17.93 4.27 10.86
C LYS A 119 16.90 4.64 11.92
N ARG A 120 15.84 5.37 11.53
CA ARG A 120 14.76 5.71 12.44
C ARG A 120 13.80 4.54 12.59
N ALA A 121 13.40 4.25 13.84
CA ALA A 121 12.39 3.23 14.10
C ALA A 121 11.01 3.90 14.16
N ILE A 122 10.16 3.60 13.18
CA ILE A 122 8.81 4.12 13.11
C ILE A 122 7.85 2.92 13.00
N LYS A 123 6.74 2.97 13.72
CA LYS A 123 5.73 1.91 13.67
C LYS A 123 5.02 1.90 12.33
N CYS A 124 4.56 0.71 11.91
CA CYS A 124 3.91 0.54 10.62
C CYS A 124 2.59 1.30 10.54
N ALA A 125 2.51 2.24 9.59
CA ALA A 125 1.27 2.98 9.32
C ALA A 125 0.36 2.21 8.36
N CYS A 126 0.88 1.28 7.58
CA CYS A 126 0.09 0.53 6.59
C CYS A 126 -0.94 -0.37 7.25
N LEU A 127 -0.63 -0.91 8.43
CA LEU A 127 -1.54 -1.73 9.23
C LEU A 127 -2.11 -0.96 10.42
N GLY A 128 -1.92 0.37 10.43
CA GLY A 128 -2.31 1.20 11.57
C GLY A 128 -1.44 0.93 12.78
N THR A 129 -1.90 1.34 13.94
CA THR A 129 -1.18 1.10 15.19
C THR A 129 -1.67 -0.15 15.91
N THR A 130 -2.60 -0.90 15.30
CA THR A 130 -3.16 -2.12 15.90
C THR A 130 -2.16 -3.26 15.94
N LEU A 131 -1.21 -3.28 15.00
CA LEU A 131 -0.15 -4.28 14.93
C LEU A 131 1.19 -3.58 15.10
N ASN A 132 1.97 -3.99 16.08
CA ASN A 132 3.29 -3.41 16.35
C ASN A 132 4.33 -3.91 15.33
N LEU A 133 4.25 -3.40 14.09
CA LEU A 133 5.17 -3.78 13.04
C LEU A 133 6.22 -2.68 12.80
N PRO A 134 7.45 -3.05 12.35
CA PRO A 134 8.42 -2.06 11.90
C PRO A 134 7.84 -1.32 10.70
N MET A 135 7.49 -0.06 10.90
CA MET A 135 6.78 0.74 9.92
C MET A 135 7.51 0.83 8.60
N THR A 136 8.79 1.20 8.66
CA THR A 136 9.54 1.54 7.45
C THR A 136 9.79 0.33 6.55
N GLU A 137 10.15 -0.80 7.14
CA GLU A 137 10.38 -2.03 6.37
C GLU A 137 9.09 -2.53 5.74
N ALA A 138 7.99 -2.55 6.51
CA ALA A 138 6.70 -3.00 6.00
C ALA A 138 6.21 -2.12 4.85
N THR A 139 6.26 -0.80 5.04
CA THR A 139 5.82 0.14 4.02
C THR A 139 6.70 0.05 2.77
N PHE A 140 8.00 -0.11 2.93
CA PHE A 140 8.91 -0.25 1.80
C PHE A 140 8.56 -1.48 0.96
N ILE A 141 8.34 -2.64 1.61
CA ILE A 141 8.00 -3.88 0.92
C ILE A 141 6.69 -3.73 0.15
N GLU A 142 5.65 -3.19 0.80
CA GLU A 142 4.34 -3.01 0.20
C GLU A 142 4.40 -2.08 -1.00
N ASN A 143 5.03 -0.93 -0.82
CA ASN A 143 5.09 0.08 -1.88
C ASN A 143 5.93 -0.39 -3.05
N ALA A 144 7.06 -1.05 -2.80
CA ALA A 144 7.89 -1.58 -3.86
C ALA A 144 7.13 -2.59 -4.72
N LEU A 145 6.41 -3.50 -4.07
CA LEU A 145 5.61 -4.50 -4.76
C LEU A 145 4.55 -3.85 -5.65
N MET A 146 3.81 -2.89 -5.10
CA MET A 146 2.74 -2.22 -5.84
C MET A 146 3.28 -1.36 -6.99
N ILE A 147 4.39 -0.65 -6.78
CA ILE A 147 5.00 0.17 -7.82
C ILE A 147 5.48 -0.69 -8.98
N ILE A 148 6.12 -1.82 -8.67
CA ILE A 148 6.61 -2.73 -9.71
C ILE A 148 5.44 -3.23 -10.56
N MET A 149 4.35 -3.68 -9.92
CA MET A 149 3.17 -4.14 -10.66
C MET A 149 2.54 -3.02 -11.49
N ALA A 150 2.45 -1.82 -10.93
CA ALA A 150 1.88 -0.68 -11.65
C ALA A 150 2.71 -0.33 -12.88
N LEU A 151 4.03 -0.34 -12.76
CA LEU A 151 4.91 -0.06 -13.90
C LEU A 151 4.82 -1.12 -14.98
N ILE A 152 4.72 -2.40 -14.58
CA ILE A 152 4.52 -3.49 -15.54
C ILE A 152 3.21 -3.28 -16.32
N LEU A 153 2.13 -2.92 -15.64
CA LEU A 153 0.83 -2.73 -16.27
C LEU A 153 0.80 -1.49 -17.17
N ILE A 154 1.50 -0.41 -16.77
CA ILE A 154 1.58 0.80 -17.59
C ILE A 154 2.34 0.51 -18.90
N SER A 155 3.38 -0.31 -18.82
CA SER A 155 4.24 -0.59 -19.97
C SER A 155 3.67 -1.64 -20.93
N SER A 156 2.61 -2.31 -20.54
CA SER A 156 2.01 -3.38 -21.38
C SER A 156 0.95 -2.87 -22.34
#